data_4d25c8afe2dcd7b31519ffe3cecea70d
#
_entry.id   4d25c8afe2dcd7b31519ffe3cecea70d
#
_cell.length_a   1.000
_cell.length_b   1.000
_cell.length_c   1.000
_cell.angle_alpha   90.00
_cell.angle_beta   90.00
_cell.angle_gamma   90.00
#
_symmetry.space_group_name_H-M   'P 1'
#
loop_
_entity.id
_entity.type
_entity.pdbx_description
1 polymer ?
#
loop_
_entity_poly.entity_id
_entity_poly.type
_entity_poly.pdbx_seq_one_letter_code
_entity_poly.pdbx_strand_id
1 'polypeptide(L)'
;MGQWPIGVFTSIDAGLGVHLSVAQELGIPSVQIHAPHAGTRNAAAAEKFLARCSEAGITITCVFCGFEGESYADIPTTARTVGLVPEATRAERVKEAKEIADFA
;
A
#
# COMPACT_ATOMS: atom_id res chain seq x y z
N MET A 1 22.67 -2.58 -21.95
CA MET A 1 21.28 -2.81 -21.53
C MET A 1 21.12 -2.34 -20.08
N GLY A 2 20.16 -1.51 -19.81
CA GLY A 2 19.91 -0.98 -18.47
C GLY A 2 19.40 -2.07 -17.52
N GLN A 3 19.70 -1.91 -16.25
CA GLN A 3 19.12 -2.74 -15.21
C GLN A 3 17.68 -2.25 -14.90
N TRP A 4 16.81 -3.20 -14.60
CA TRP A 4 15.48 -2.87 -14.10
C TRP A 4 15.61 -2.27 -12.70
N PRO A 5 14.93 -1.16 -12.40
CA PRO A 5 14.92 -0.62 -11.05
C PRO A 5 14.27 -1.62 -10.09
N ILE A 6 14.90 -1.82 -8.95
CA ILE A 6 14.38 -2.68 -7.89
C ILE A 6 13.59 -1.81 -6.93
N GLY A 7 12.38 -2.24 -6.59
CA GLY A 7 11.54 -1.59 -5.59
C GLY A 7 11.28 -2.48 -4.40
N VAL A 8 10.80 -1.88 -3.32
CA VAL A 8 10.35 -2.58 -2.12
C VAL A 8 8.98 -2.11 -1.70
N PHE A 9 8.32 -2.90 -0.86
CA PHE A 9 7.08 -2.49 -0.20
C PHE A 9 7.38 -1.61 1.00
N THR A 10 6.56 -0.59 1.19
CA THR A 10 6.51 0.22 2.39
C THR A 10 5.06 0.55 2.73
N SER A 11 4.83 1.20 3.84
CA SER A 11 3.51 1.69 4.23
C SER A 11 3.63 2.99 5.00
N ILE A 12 2.54 3.74 5.07
CA ILE A 12 2.49 4.96 5.88
C ILE A 12 2.22 4.61 7.33
N ASP A 13 1.22 3.77 7.60
CA ASP A 13 0.79 3.40 8.95
C ASP A 13 0.37 1.92 9.11
N ALA A 14 0.42 1.14 8.05
CA ALA A 14 -0.04 -0.26 8.08
C ALA A 14 0.99 -1.24 8.65
N GLY A 15 2.24 -0.80 8.87
CA GLY A 15 3.29 -1.64 9.42
C GLY A 15 3.81 -2.73 8.49
N LEU A 16 3.52 -2.63 7.18
CA LEU A 16 3.96 -3.59 6.18
C LEU A 16 5.18 -3.09 5.43
N GLY A 17 6.03 -4.03 5.04
CA GLY A 17 7.23 -3.75 4.26
C GLY A 17 8.33 -3.13 5.09
N VAL A 18 9.25 -2.44 4.43
CA VAL A 18 10.36 -1.75 5.08
C VAL A 18 10.01 -0.30 5.39
N HIS A 19 10.63 0.27 6.40
CA HIS A 19 10.54 1.71 6.63
C HIS A 19 11.18 2.48 5.48
N LEU A 20 10.64 3.64 5.14
CA LEU A 20 11.16 4.49 4.07
C LEU A 20 12.63 4.86 4.28
N SER A 21 13.03 5.08 5.53
CA SER A 21 14.43 5.32 5.88
C SER A 21 15.37 4.17 5.50
N VAL A 22 14.91 2.93 5.65
CA VAL A 22 15.67 1.75 5.27
C VAL A 22 15.80 1.65 3.75
N ALA A 23 14.73 1.92 3.01
CA ALA A 23 14.77 1.98 1.55
C ALA A 23 15.77 3.04 1.07
N GLN A 24 15.81 4.20 1.73
CA GLN A 24 16.76 5.27 1.44
C GLN A 24 18.21 4.85 1.71
N GLU A 25 18.48 4.23 2.86
CA GLU A 25 19.80 3.73 3.22
C GLU A 25 20.34 2.68 2.24
N LEU A 26 19.45 1.82 1.75
CA LEU A 26 19.80 0.77 0.78
C LEU A 26 19.92 1.29 -0.66
N GLY A 27 19.60 2.57 -0.90
CA GLY A 27 19.62 3.14 -2.24
C GLY A 27 18.52 2.61 -3.15
N ILE A 28 17.39 2.18 -2.59
CA ILE A 28 16.25 1.66 -3.35
C ILE A 28 15.53 2.82 -4.06
N PRO A 29 15.39 2.79 -5.41
CA PRO A 29 14.88 3.93 -6.15
C PRO A 29 13.36 4.04 -6.20
N SER A 30 12.63 2.97 -5.87
CA SER A 30 11.17 2.95 -5.98
C SER A 30 10.51 2.13 -4.90
N VAL A 31 9.25 2.49 -4.58
CA VAL A 31 8.43 1.78 -3.59
C VAL A 31 7.02 1.56 -4.10
N GLN A 32 6.42 0.47 -3.66
CA GLN A 32 4.97 0.30 -3.65
C GLN A 32 4.49 0.52 -2.23
N ILE A 33 3.41 1.27 -2.05
CA ILE A 33 2.90 1.55 -0.72
C ILE A 33 1.59 0.83 -0.45
N HIS A 34 1.49 0.22 0.72
CA HIS A 34 0.20 -0.21 1.24
C HIS A 34 -0.62 1.02 1.60
N ALA A 35 -1.87 1.07 1.16
CA ALA A 35 -2.76 2.17 1.48
C ALA A 35 -2.86 2.36 3.00
N PRO A 36 -2.85 3.60 3.49
CA PRO A 36 -3.02 3.85 4.91
C PRO A 36 -4.42 3.51 5.38
N HIS A 37 -4.58 3.35 6.70
CA HIS A 37 -5.90 3.21 7.32
C HIS A 37 -6.80 4.41 7.02
N ALA A 38 -8.12 4.22 7.08
CA ALA A 38 -9.10 5.23 6.70
C ALA A 38 -8.87 6.61 7.35
N GLY A 39 -8.46 6.64 8.61
CA GLY A 39 -8.17 7.89 9.34
C GLY A 39 -6.96 8.67 8.82
N THR A 40 -6.10 8.02 8.05
CA THR A 40 -4.87 8.62 7.48
C THR A 40 -5.00 8.87 5.97
N ARG A 41 -6.07 8.43 5.34
CA ARG A 41 -6.34 8.67 3.91
C ARG A 41 -6.84 10.08 3.67
N ASN A 42 -5.94 11.04 3.68
CA ASN A 42 -6.27 12.45 3.44
C ASN A 42 -5.13 13.15 2.69
N ALA A 43 -5.44 14.32 2.16
CA ALA A 43 -4.49 15.10 1.37
C ALA A 43 -3.21 15.46 2.15
N ALA A 44 -3.35 15.80 3.42
CA ALA A 44 -2.20 16.19 4.25
C ALA A 44 -1.21 15.02 4.43
N ALA A 45 -1.71 13.81 4.66
CA ALA A 45 -0.88 12.62 4.77
C ALA A 45 -0.22 12.28 3.43
N ALA A 46 -0.95 12.41 2.32
CA ALA A 46 -0.41 12.20 0.98
C ALA A 46 0.72 13.18 0.68
N GLU A 47 0.51 14.46 0.89
CA GLU A 47 1.53 15.50 0.67
C GLU A 47 2.77 15.27 1.52
N LYS A 48 2.60 14.95 2.79
CA LYS A 48 3.72 14.66 3.69
C LYS A 48 4.54 13.46 3.23
N PHE A 49 3.88 12.38 2.80
CA PHE A 49 4.57 11.20 2.32
C PHE A 49 5.27 11.44 0.98
N LEU A 50 4.63 12.16 0.06
CA LEU A 50 5.22 12.57 -1.21
C LEU A 50 6.49 13.42 -1.00
N ALA A 51 6.44 14.37 -0.07
CA ALA A 51 7.61 15.19 0.27
C ALA A 51 8.77 14.33 0.79
N ARG A 52 8.50 13.38 1.68
CA ARG A 52 9.53 12.46 2.19
C ARG A 52 10.15 11.60 1.08
N CYS A 53 9.32 11.09 0.17
CA CYS A 53 9.81 10.31 -0.97
C CYS A 53 10.65 11.17 -1.91
N SER A 54 10.21 12.39 -2.19
CA SER A 54 10.96 13.34 -3.03
C SER A 54 12.32 13.68 -2.44
N GLU A 55 12.40 13.98 -1.14
CA GLU A 55 13.65 14.24 -0.44
C GLU A 55 14.61 13.04 -0.46
N ALA A 56 14.06 11.83 -0.37
CA ALA A 56 14.83 10.58 -0.41
C ALA A 56 15.21 10.15 -1.84
N GLY A 57 14.72 10.81 -2.87
CA GLY A 57 14.93 10.40 -4.26
C GLY A 57 14.20 9.11 -4.63
N ILE A 58 13.07 8.82 -3.97
CA ILE A 58 12.30 7.58 -4.15
C ILE A 58 11.02 7.87 -4.91
N THR A 59 10.74 7.06 -5.93
CA THR A 59 9.51 7.13 -6.73
C THR A 59 8.47 6.13 -6.22
N ILE A 60 7.25 6.58 -6.03
CA ILE A 60 6.10 5.71 -5.76
C ILE A 60 5.57 5.18 -7.08
N THR A 61 5.52 3.86 -7.22
CA THR A 61 5.08 3.22 -8.46
C THR A 61 3.64 2.69 -8.38
N CYS A 62 3.17 2.39 -7.17
CA CYS A 62 1.85 1.79 -6.97
C CYS A 62 1.39 1.99 -5.54
N VAL A 63 0.10 2.14 -5.37
CA VAL A 63 -0.61 2.00 -4.09
C VAL A 63 -1.41 0.71 -4.15
N PHE A 64 -1.22 -0.19 -3.20
CA PHE A 64 -2.01 -1.42 -3.12
C PHE A 64 -2.85 -1.44 -1.85
N CYS A 65 -3.92 -2.19 -1.89
CA CYS A 65 -4.84 -2.28 -0.76
C CYS A 65 -4.92 -3.70 -0.21
N GLY A 66 -5.05 -3.77 1.11
CA GLY A 66 -5.58 -4.90 1.82
C GLY A 66 -6.81 -4.45 2.59
N PHE A 67 -7.63 -5.38 3.01
CA PHE A 67 -8.87 -5.10 3.71
C PHE A 67 -8.86 -5.74 5.10
N GLU A 68 -9.52 -5.08 6.01
CA GLU A 68 -9.69 -5.65 7.36
C GLU A 68 -10.39 -7.01 7.29
N GLY A 69 -9.93 -7.95 8.12
CA GLY A 69 -10.49 -9.30 8.19
C GLY A 69 -9.94 -10.29 7.16
N GLU A 70 -9.03 -9.87 6.29
CA GLU A 70 -8.36 -10.80 5.38
C GLU A 70 -7.45 -11.76 6.15
N SER A 71 -7.49 -13.05 5.79
CA SER A 71 -6.64 -14.08 6.37
C SER A 71 -6.14 -15.06 5.31
N TYR A 72 -4.88 -15.34 5.36
CA TYR A 72 -4.19 -16.29 4.49
C TYR A 72 -3.80 -17.59 5.22
N ALA A 73 -4.49 -17.91 6.32
CA ALA A 73 -4.17 -19.07 7.16
C ALA A 73 -4.24 -20.40 6.41
N ASP A 74 -5.23 -20.55 5.55
CA ASP A 74 -5.42 -21.71 4.68
C ASP A 74 -6.21 -21.31 3.44
N ILE A 75 -6.30 -22.19 2.44
CA ILE A 75 -7.00 -21.93 1.17
C ILE A 75 -8.49 -21.60 1.38
N PRO A 76 -9.27 -22.38 2.16
CA PRO A 76 -10.68 -22.06 2.39
C PRO A 76 -10.87 -20.69 3.07
N THR A 77 -10.04 -20.35 4.04
CA THR A 77 -10.09 -19.04 4.73
C THR A 77 -9.73 -17.90 3.78
N THR A 78 -8.70 -18.08 2.98
CA THR A 78 -8.33 -17.11 1.92
C THR A 78 -9.49 -16.88 0.96
N ALA A 79 -10.13 -17.93 0.49
CA ALA A 79 -11.27 -17.84 -0.44
C ALA A 79 -12.47 -17.07 0.16
N ARG A 80 -12.69 -17.22 1.47
CA ARG A 80 -13.80 -16.55 2.17
C ARG A 80 -13.52 -15.10 2.56
N THR A 81 -12.27 -14.74 2.75
CA THR A 81 -11.92 -13.48 3.43
C THR A 81 -11.13 -12.49 2.60
N VAL A 82 -10.46 -12.93 1.53
CA VAL A 82 -9.52 -12.07 0.81
C VAL A 82 -10.13 -11.43 -0.44
N GLY A 83 -9.84 -10.16 -0.63
CA GLY A 83 -10.15 -9.42 -1.84
C GLY A 83 -11.62 -9.06 -2.00
N LEU A 84 -12.05 -8.95 -3.26
CA LEU A 84 -13.38 -8.49 -3.65
C LEU A 84 -14.33 -9.63 -4.05
N VAL A 85 -13.86 -10.87 -4.06
CA VAL A 85 -14.67 -12.05 -4.46
C VAL A 85 -15.70 -12.44 -3.40
N PRO A 86 -15.39 -12.42 -2.09
CA PRO A 86 -16.38 -12.76 -1.07
C PRO A 86 -17.60 -11.83 -1.09
N GLU A 87 -18.79 -12.41 -1.27
CA GLU A 87 -20.03 -11.62 -1.42
C GLU A 87 -20.38 -10.80 -0.17
N ALA A 88 -20.13 -11.37 1.01
CA ALA A 88 -20.47 -10.73 2.29
C ALA A 88 -19.78 -9.38 2.52
N THR A 89 -18.59 -9.18 1.97
CA THR A 89 -17.75 -7.98 2.17
C THR A 89 -17.57 -7.16 0.90
N ARG A 90 -18.03 -7.64 -0.23
CA ARG A 90 -17.72 -7.06 -1.55
C ARG A 90 -18.15 -5.60 -1.68
N ALA A 91 -19.39 -5.28 -1.34
CA ALA A 91 -19.92 -3.94 -1.54
C ALA A 91 -19.13 -2.89 -0.73
N GLU A 92 -18.81 -3.19 0.51
CA GLU A 92 -18.04 -2.32 1.38
C GLU A 92 -16.59 -2.17 0.92
N ARG A 93 -15.97 -3.28 0.53
CA ARG A 93 -14.59 -3.29 0.03
C ARG A 93 -14.44 -2.60 -1.32
N VAL A 94 -15.44 -2.68 -2.20
CA VAL A 94 -15.46 -1.91 -3.45
C VAL A 94 -15.49 -0.41 -3.15
N LYS A 95 -16.31 0.00 -2.19
CA LYS A 95 -16.33 1.41 -1.74
C LYS A 95 -14.96 1.82 -1.21
N GLU A 96 -14.38 1.04 -0.32
CA GLU A 96 -13.06 1.31 0.25
C GLU A 96 -11.96 1.34 -0.83
N ALA A 97 -11.99 0.44 -1.79
CA ALA A 97 -11.05 0.43 -2.90
C ALA A 97 -11.10 1.71 -3.74
N LYS A 98 -12.29 2.28 -3.93
CA LYS A 98 -12.45 3.58 -4.60
C LYS A 98 -11.85 4.73 -3.78
N GLU A 99 -12.06 4.74 -2.47
CA GLU A 99 -11.45 5.72 -1.57
C GLU A 99 -9.92 5.62 -1.59
N ILE A 100 -9.38 4.41 -1.65
CA ILE A 100 -7.94 4.18 -1.78
C ILE A 100 -7.43 4.67 -3.14
N ALA A 101 -8.19 4.46 -4.21
CA ALA A 101 -7.83 4.96 -5.54
C ALA A 101 -7.82 6.50 -5.59
N ASP A 102 -8.75 7.15 -4.90
CA ASP A 102 -8.76 8.61 -4.79
C ASP A 102 -7.54 9.13 -4.02
N PHE A 103 -7.14 8.42 -2.96
CA PHE A 103 -5.91 8.74 -2.23
C PHE A 103 -4.66 8.57 -3.11
N ALA A 104 -4.63 7.53 -3.91
CA ALA A 104 -3.49 7.21 -4.76
C ALA A 104 -3.24 8.28 -5.85
#